data_c6e6a351b1942d1e173b9ecead3f0865
#
_entry.id   c6e6a351b1942d1e173b9ecead3f0865
#
_cell.length_a   1.000
_cell.length_b   1.000
_cell.length_c   1.000
_cell.angle_alpha   90.00
_cell.angle_beta   90.00
_cell.angle_gamma   90.00
#
_symmetry.space_group_name_H-M   'P 1'
#
loop_
_entity.id
_entity.type
_entity.pdbx_description
1 polymer ?
#
loop_
_entity_poly.entity_id
_entity_poly.type
_entity_poly.pdbx_seq_one_letter_code
_entity_poly.pdbx_strand_id
1 'polypeptide(L)'
;MWNSSVPGHGAGGVRYDVLGAGQYLGGVSRKDQKKDDVDTHKDKETVTQLLKELDDAEKMFKSQTAQDLRDKLNERRKALGDEKFKAILEQLKKEASEDWLAFLKRLFPDLFPDEQSSTPSPPIGKGSGNGSGSGSGSGSGNGSGGFDRGGFGSVESMSNKPFTAGAHYSNYKMDKSNPGTKPGMGNEAGNIWSGFSQGPDGNCTTVAAIKAAMMKFGNKPTDVFMDVQPKGDGFSVKMRDGFELDLSKAELVQAAQQARFQGTDAEMITNANFMYAASAKRAHMEGNEGYGYGNDHNAKNSYQDALVSLNDGERPDEALNRLGLKNMYRKSSSDELASGALGVVAYKEHTMAVIGGHTELWGGRGGRPEREDWYWGGAYAFK
;
A
#
# COMPACT_ATOMS: atom_id res chain seq x y z
N MET A 1 -10.57 47.51 -51.08
CA MET A 1 -10.16 47.46 -52.49
C MET A 1 -10.00 46.00 -52.86
N TRP A 2 -11.01 45.48 -53.54
CA TRP A 2 -10.99 44.82 -54.82
C TRP A 2 -10.31 43.41 -54.82
N ASN A 3 -10.85 42.35 -55.35
CA ASN A 3 -12.07 41.85 -56.04
C ASN A 3 -11.82 40.37 -56.30
N SER A 4 -12.78 39.50 -56.00
CA SER A 4 -13.65 38.77 -56.94
C SER A 4 -12.96 37.98 -58.06
N SER A 5 -13.17 36.67 -58.12
CA SER A 5 -14.07 36.08 -59.13
C SER A 5 -14.00 34.55 -59.16
N VAL A 6 -15.17 33.94 -59.06
CA VAL A 6 -15.57 32.61 -59.58
C VAL A 6 -16.11 32.86 -60.98
N PRO A 7 -16.19 31.95 -61.94
CA PRO A 7 -16.97 30.72 -62.01
C PRO A 7 -16.33 29.61 -62.88
N GLY A 8 -16.85 28.43 -62.99
CA GLY A 8 -18.05 27.95 -63.52
C GLY A 8 -18.12 26.46 -63.86
N HIS A 9 -19.25 25.98 -64.02
CA HIS A 9 -19.92 24.72 -64.26
C HIS A 9 -19.34 23.71 -65.27
N GLY A 10 -19.69 22.43 -65.06
CA GLY A 10 -19.76 21.42 -66.10
C GLY A 10 -20.35 20.12 -65.59
N ALA A 11 -21.61 19.91 -65.93
CA ALA A 11 -22.42 18.74 -65.62
C ALA A 11 -22.20 17.57 -66.60
N GLY A 12 -22.51 16.35 -66.14
CA GLY A 12 -22.88 15.31 -67.08
C GLY A 12 -22.50 13.87 -66.67
N GLY A 13 -23.54 13.11 -66.40
CA GLY A 13 -23.72 11.80 -66.97
C GLY A 13 -23.75 10.58 -66.02
N VAL A 14 -24.94 10.15 -65.71
CA VAL A 14 -25.35 8.91 -65.04
C VAL A 14 -25.09 7.72 -65.97
N ARG A 15 -24.56 6.60 -65.38
CA ARG A 15 -24.95 5.25 -65.77
C ARG A 15 -24.74 4.26 -64.59
N TYR A 16 -25.83 3.60 -64.27
CA TYR A 16 -25.88 2.42 -63.41
C TYR A 16 -25.41 1.20 -64.20
N ASP A 17 -24.63 0.33 -63.54
CA ASP A 17 -24.68 -1.10 -63.80
C ASP A 17 -24.39 -1.88 -62.51
N VAL A 18 -25.23 -2.93 -62.32
CA VAL A 18 -25.38 -3.78 -61.17
C VAL A 18 -24.57 -5.04 -61.42
N LEU A 19 -24.14 -5.69 -60.30
CA LEU A 19 -23.74 -7.10 -60.09
C LEU A 19 -22.23 -7.36 -59.89
N GLY A 20 -21.94 -7.94 -58.73
CA GLY A 20 -20.73 -8.66 -58.46
C GLY A 20 -20.39 -8.77 -56.98
N ALA A 21 -20.99 -9.75 -56.28
CA ALA A 21 -20.58 -10.11 -54.94
C ALA A 21 -19.13 -10.64 -54.99
N GLY A 22 -18.21 -9.95 -54.32
CA GLY A 22 -16.84 -10.38 -54.14
C GLY A 22 -16.43 -10.04 -52.73
N GLN A 23 -16.23 -11.07 -51.89
CA GLN A 23 -15.66 -10.98 -50.56
C GLN A 23 -14.25 -10.38 -50.66
N TYR A 24 -14.08 -9.16 -50.18
CA TYR A 24 -12.75 -8.61 -49.90
C TYR A 24 -12.37 -8.94 -48.48
N LEU A 25 -11.57 -9.99 -48.31
CA LEU A 25 -10.70 -10.13 -47.16
C LEU A 25 -9.70 -8.98 -47.18
N GLY A 26 -9.90 -8.01 -46.31
CA GLY A 26 -9.00 -6.88 -46.11
C GLY A 26 -7.64 -7.38 -45.64
N GLY A 27 -6.70 -7.53 -46.53
CA GLY A 27 -5.31 -7.75 -46.20
C GLY A 27 -4.72 -6.50 -45.54
N VAL A 28 -4.43 -6.57 -44.26
CA VAL A 28 -3.65 -5.55 -43.57
C VAL A 28 -2.30 -5.41 -44.27
N SER A 29 -1.96 -4.20 -44.67
CA SER A 29 -0.73 -3.93 -45.42
C SER A 29 0.49 -4.28 -44.57
N ARG A 30 1.50 -4.97 -45.13
CA ARG A 30 2.77 -5.29 -44.47
C ARG A 30 3.52 -4.06 -43.93
N LYS A 31 3.18 -2.86 -44.36
CA LYS A 31 3.73 -1.59 -43.83
C LYS A 31 3.09 -1.20 -42.49
N ASP A 32 1.81 -1.46 -42.31
CA ASP A 32 1.09 -1.15 -41.08
C ASP A 32 1.48 -2.13 -39.97
N GLN A 33 1.61 -3.44 -40.28
CA GLN A 33 2.14 -4.45 -39.35
C GLN A 33 3.55 -4.12 -38.84
N LYS A 34 4.43 -3.64 -39.72
CA LYS A 34 5.81 -3.30 -39.34
C LYS A 34 5.92 -2.06 -38.47
N LYS A 35 4.94 -1.13 -38.57
CA LYS A 35 4.85 0.06 -37.73
C LYS A 35 4.30 -0.30 -36.34
N ASP A 36 3.26 -1.13 -36.27
CA ASP A 36 2.69 -1.63 -35.02
C ASP A 36 3.68 -2.47 -34.22
N ASP A 37 4.51 -3.28 -34.88
CA ASP A 37 5.56 -4.08 -34.22
C ASP A 37 6.66 -3.20 -33.64
N VAL A 38 7.06 -2.14 -34.32
CA VAL A 38 8.10 -1.19 -33.83
C VAL A 38 7.58 -0.37 -32.68
N ASP A 39 6.32 0.11 -32.72
CA ASP A 39 5.72 0.86 -31.65
C ASP A 39 5.52 -0.02 -30.40
N THR A 40 5.13 -1.28 -30.56
CA THR A 40 4.98 -2.23 -29.45
C THR A 40 6.31 -2.55 -28.77
N HIS A 41 7.41 -2.68 -29.53
CA HIS A 41 8.74 -2.91 -28.98
C HIS A 41 9.22 -1.71 -28.13
N LYS A 42 9.04 -0.50 -28.62
CA LYS A 42 9.40 0.74 -27.92
C LYS A 42 8.55 0.93 -26.65
N ASP A 43 7.28 0.56 -26.69
CA ASP A 43 6.39 0.60 -25.54
C ASP A 43 6.86 -0.40 -24.46
N LYS A 44 7.22 -1.60 -24.85
CA LYS A 44 7.79 -2.63 -23.95
C LYS A 44 9.08 -2.13 -23.31
N GLU A 45 10.00 -1.55 -24.09
CA GLU A 45 11.25 -1.00 -23.55
C GLU A 45 10.99 0.09 -22.52
N THR A 46 10.07 1.03 -22.81
CA THR A 46 9.71 2.12 -21.90
C THR A 46 9.12 1.60 -20.59
N VAL A 47 8.17 0.66 -20.66
CA VAL A 47 7.57 0.05 -19.47
C VAL A 47 8.62 -0.72 -18.67
N THR A 48 9.49 -1.48 -19.33
CA THR A 48 10.58 -2.21 -18.68
C THR A 48 11.54 -1.29 -17.95
N GLN A 49 11.89 -0.16 -18.57
CA GLN A 49 12.78 0.83 -17.98
C GLN A 49 12.15 1.45 -16.72
N LEU A 50 10.90 1.89 -16.80
CA LEU A 50 10.17 2.46 -15.66
C LEU A 50 10.05 1.47 -14.49
N LEU A 51 9.81 0.19 -14.79
CA LEU A 51 9.73 -0.86 -13.78
C LEU A 51 11.08 -1.15 -13.13
N LYS A 52 12.18 -1.15 -13.89
CA LYS A 52 13.53 -1.32 -13.34
C LYS A 52 13.93 -0.13 -12.45
N GLU A 53 13.70 1.08 -12.93
CA GLU A 53 13.96 2.29 -12.14
C GLU A 53 13.12 2.32 -10.86
N LEU A 54 11.87 1.83 -10.91
CA LEU A 54 11.01 1.70 -9.76
C LEU A 54 11.54 0.64 -8.76
N ASP A 55 11.97 -0.53 -9.23
CA ASP A 55 12.58 -1.56 -8.39
C ASP A 55 13.86 -1.05 -7.73
N ASP A 56 14.71 -0.34 -8.49
CA ASP A 56 15.93 0.28 -7.96
C ASP A 56 15.60 1.40 -6.97
N ALA A 57 14.60 2.23 -7.25
CA ALA A 57 14.18 3.29 -6.35
C ALA A 57 13.58 2.72 -5.04
N GLU A 58 12.81 1.62 -5.14
CA GLU A 58 12.29 0.93 -3.96
C GLU A 58 13.40 0.25 -3.16
N LYS A 59 14.36 -0.41 -3.80
CA LYS A 59 15.54 -1.00 -3.15
C LYS A 59 16.43 0.04 -2.50
N MET A 60 16.49 1.25 -3.08
CA MET A 60 17.24 2.39 -2.53
C MET A 60 16.38 3.28 -1.61
N PHE A 61 15.14 2.88 -1.31
CA PHE A 61 14.19 3.62 -0.46
C PHE A 61 13.99 5.09 -0.85
N LYS A 62 14.13 5.39 -2.14
CA LYS A 62 13.85 6.72 -2.70
C LYS A 62 12.34 6.87 -2.93
N SER A 63 11.59 7.06 -1.85
CA SER A 63 10.12 7.04 -1.85
C SER A 63 9.52 8.05 -2.83
N GLN A 64 10.03 9.28 -2.90
CA GLN A 64 9.56 10.27 -3.86
C GLN A 64 9.84 9.84 -5.30
N THR A 65 11.06 9.37 -5.59
CA THR A 65 11.43 8.85 -6.91
C THR A 65 10.58 7.64 -7.28
N ALA A 66 10.33 6.73 -6.34
CA ALA A 66 9.46 5.58 -6.54
C ALA A 66 8.01 6.00 -6.83
N GLN A 67 7.51 7.03 -6.14
CA GLN A 67 6.17 7.57 -6.41
C GLN A 67 6.08 8.23 -7.80
N ASP A 68 7.04 9.07 -8.16
CA ASP A 68 7.09 9.70 -9.48
C ASP A 68 7.15 8.65 -10.61
N LEU A 69 7.86 7.55 -10.38
CA LEU A 69 7.96 6.44 -11.34
C LEU A 69 6.66 5.64 -11.44
N ARG A 70 5.94 5.44 -10.33
CA ARG A 70 4.59 4.85 -10.34
C ARG A 70 3.61 5.72 -11.11
N ASP A 71 3.65 7.02 -10.91
CA ASP A 71 2.79 7.96 -11.62
C ASP A 71 3.07 7.95 -13.13
N LYS A 72 4.33 7.96 -13.54
CA LYS A 72 4.75 7.79 -14.94
C LYS A 72 4.29 6.45 -15.52
N LEU A 73 4.36 5.37 -14.75
CA LEU A 73 3.92 4.04 -15.15
C LEU A 73 2.39 4.01 -15.36
N ASN A 74 1.63 4.67 -14.48
CA ASN A 74 0.18 4.82 -14.59
C ASN A 74 -0.22 5.67 -15.79
N GLU A 75 0.49 6.77 -16.04
CA GLU A 75 0.28 7.59 -17.25
C GLU A 75 0.54 6.76 -18.53
N ARG A 76 1.60 5.95 -18.52
CA ARG A 76 1.93 5.06 -19.63
C ARG A 76 0.86 3.99 -19.83
N ARG A 77 0.36 3.39 -18.74
CA ARG A 77 -0.78 2.45 -18.78
C ARG A 77 -2.02 3.08 -19.40
N LYS A 78 -2.38 4.31 -18.99
CA LYS A 78 -3.50 5.06 -19.57
C LYS A 78 -3.31 5.32 -21.06
N ALA A 79 -2.10 5.68 -21.48
CA ALA A 79 -1.78 5.96 -22.88
C ALA A 79 -1.82 4.70 -23.76
N LEU A 80 -1.41 3.55 -23.24
CA LEU A 80 -1.39 2.27 -23.95
C LEU A 80 -2.75 1.56 -23.95
N GLY A 81 -3.57 1.80 -22.94
CA GLY A 81 -4.75 1.03 -22.62
C GLY A 81 -4.41 -0.26 -21.87
N ASP A 82 -5.36 -0.73 -21.05
CA ASP A 82 -5.15 -1.86 -20.14
C ASP A 82 -4.76 -3.16 -20.84
N GLU A 83 -5.35 -3.46 -22.00
CA GLU A 83 -5.05 -4.69 -22.76
C GLU A 83 -3.61 -4.72 -23.29
N LYS A 84 -3.12 -3.64 -23.88
CA LYS A 84 -1.74 -3.52 -24.37
C LYS A 84 -0.74 -3.55 -23.22
N PHE A 85 -1.04 -2.84 -22.14
CA PHE A 85 -0.19 -2.80 -20.96
C PHE A 85 -0.07 -4.19 -20.32
N LYS A 86 -1.18 -4.92 -20.19
CA LYS A 86 -1.22 -6.29 -19.70
C LYS A 86 -0.42 -7.25 -20.59
N ALA A 87 -0.55 -7.13 -21.91
CA ALA A 87 0.22 -7.95 -22.84
C ALA A 87 1.74 -7.74 -22.71
N ILE A 88 2.18 -6.50 -22.46
CA ILE A 88 3.58 -6.17 -22.18
C ILE A 88 4.04 -6.84 -20.89
N LEU A 89 3.26 -6.74 -19.82
CA LEU A 89 3.59 -7.36 -18.54
C LEU A 89 3.65 -8.89 -18.61
N GLU A 90 2.76 -9.52 -19.37
CA GLU A 90 2.81 -10.98 -19.63
C GLU A 90 4.07 -11.40 -20.40
N GLN A 91 4.58 -10.55 -21.28
CA GLN A 91 5.86 -10.80 -21.94
C GLN A 91 7.03 -10.68 -20.96
N LEU A 92 7.01 -9.61 -20.13
CA LEU A 92 8.04 -9.39 -19.11
C LEU A 92 8.06 -10.53 -18.08
N LYS A 93 6.89 -11.05 -17.70
CA LYS A 93 6.75 -12.23 -16.83
C LYS A 93 7.50 -13.45 -17.37
N LYS A 94 7.43 -13.70 -18.68
CA LYS A 94 8.10 -14.84 -19.33
C LYS A 94 9.62 -14.72 -19.38
N GLU A 95 10.13 -13.49 -19.35
CA GLU A 95 11.56 -13.18 -19.46
C GLU A 95 12.20 -12.85 -18.09
N ALA A 96 11.40 -12.85 -17.01
CA ALA A 96 11.81 -12.38 -15.68
C ALA A 96 12.68 -13.41 -14.94
N SER A 97 13.72 -12.93 -14.24
CA SER A 97 14.41 -13.68 -13.19
C SER A 97 13.50 -13.88 -11.97
N GLU A 98 13.86 -14.79 -11.05
CA GLU A 98 13.04 -15.05 -9.85
C GLU A 98 12.79 -13.79 -9.01
N ASP A 99 13.82 -12.97 -8.78
CA ASP A 99 13.70 -11.70 -8.05
C ASP A 99 12.80 -10.70 -8.79
N TRP A 100 12.96 -10.61 -10.10
CA TRP A 100 12.15 -9.75 -10.95
C TRP A 100 10.70 -10.24 -11.03
N LEU A 101 10.49 -11.55 -11.03
CA LEU A 101 9.16 -12.14 -10.97
C LEU A 101 8.48 -11.84 -9.64
N ALA A 102 9.20 -11.93 -8.51
CA ALA A 102 8.69 -11.55 -7.19
C ALA A 102 8.28 -10.07 -7.13
N PHE A 103 9.08 -9.19 -7.73
CA PHE A 103 8.76 -7.77 -7.87
C PHE A 103 7.49 -7.54 -8.70
N LEU A 104 7.36 -8.17 -9.87
CA LEU A 104 6.17 -8.06 -10.72
C LEU A 104 4.91 -8.62 -10.04
N LYS A 105 5.03 -9.75 -9.31
CA LYS A 105 3.93 -10.33 -8.51
C LYS A 105 3.42 -9.37 -7.44
N ARG A 106 4.34 -8.67 -6.80
CA ARG A 106 4.01 -7.67 -5.77
C ARG A 106 3.30 -6.45 -6.35
N LEU A 107 3.72 -5.97 -7.53
CA LEU A 107 3.13 -4.79 -8.17
C LEU A 107 1.82 -5.09 -8.91
N PHE A 108 1.70 -6.28 -9.49
CA PHE A 108 0.59 -6.67 -10.35
C PHE A 108 0.05 -8.06 -9.98
N PRO A 109 -0.51 -8.24 -8.77
CA PRO A 109 -0.99 -9.55 -8.31
C PRO A 109 -2.05 -10.17 -9.24
N ASP A 110 -2.84 -9.34 -9.93
CA ASP A 110 -3.87 -9.80 -10.87
C ASP A 110 -3.32 -10.54 -12.11
N LEU A 111 -2.02 -10.42 -12.38
CA LEU A 111 -1.35 -11.15 -13.47
C LEU A 111 -0.89 -12.56 -13.07
N PHE A 112 -1.05 -12.93 -11.79
CA PHE A 112 -0.55 -14.19 -11.25
C PHE A 112 -1.63 -14.95 -10.45
N PRO A 113 -2.82 -15.20 -11.02
CA PRO A 113 -3.94 -15.78 -10.28
C PRO A 113 -3.69 -17.22 -9.81
N ASP A 114 -2.82 -17.99 -10.47
CA ASP A 114 -2.68 -19.43 -10.26
C ASP A 114 -1.63 -19.84 -9.21
N GLU A 115 -0.84 -18.92 -8.67
CA GLU A 115 0.24 -19.24 -7.72
C GLU A 115 -0.13 -19.04 -6.23
N GLN A 116 -1.37 -18.68 -5.93
CA GLN A 116 -1.85 -18.51 -4.54
C GLN A 116 -2.23 -19.81 -3.83
N SER A 117 -2.08 -20.98 -4.46
CA SER A 117 -2.51 -22.27 -3.91
C SER A 117 -1.43 -23.35 -3.86
N SER A 118 -0.24 -23.07 -3.37
CA SER A 118 0.73 -24.12 -3.05
C SER A 118 1.43 -23.90 -1.70
N THR A 119 0.64 -23.97 -0.64
CA THR A 119 1.13 -24.45 0.66
C THR A 119 0.78 -25.93 0.78
N PRO A 120 1.71 -26.84 1.04
CA PRO A 120 1.39 -28.23 1.27
C PRO A 120 0.60 -28.40 2.55
N SER A 121 -0.63 -28.87 2.45
CA SER A 121 -1.45 -29.27 3.58
C SER A 121 -0.83 -30.50 4.26
N PRO A 122 -0.74 -30.54 5.60
CA PRO A 122 -0.34 -31.75 6.30
C PRO A 122 -1.42 -32.83 6.15
N PRO A 123 -1.06 -34.13 6.20
CA PRO A 123 -1.97 -35.23 5.94
C PRO A 123 -3.04 -35.33 7.02
N ILE A 124 -4.30 -35.29 6.59
CA ILE A 124 -5.47 -35.48 7.46
C ILE A 124 -5.60 -36.95 7.83
N GLY A 125 -5.45 -37.24 9.11
CA GLY A 125 -5.82 -38.51 9.69
C GLY A 125 -7.36 -38.74 9.61
N LYS A 126 -7.76 -39.91 9.14
CA LYS A 126 -9.15 -40.37 9.08
C LYS A 126 -9.75 -40.48 10.48
N GLY A 127 -10.74 -39.63 10.77
CA GLY A 127 -11.67 -39.82 11.90
C GLY A 127 -13.09 -39.82 11.37
N SER A 128 -13.73 -40.98 11.49
CA SER A 128 -15.13 -41.24 11.13
C SER A 128 -16.09 -40.59 12.15
N GLY A 129 -17.11 -39.84 11.68
CA GLY A 129 -18.16 -39.30 12.55
C GLY A 129 -19.35 -38.79 11.73
N ASN A 130 -20.43 -39.57 11.77
CA ASN A 130 -21.72 -39.40 11.13
C ASN A 130 -22.54 -38.28 11.79
N GLY A 131 -23.21 -37.40 11.03
CA GLY A 131 -24.18 -36.44 11.55
C GLY A 131 -24.92 -35.67 10.45
N SER A 132 -26.13 -36.12 10.15
CA SER A 132 -27.09 -35.50 9.23
C SER A 132 -27.68 -34.20 9.77
N GLY A 133 -27.85 -33.18 8.90
CA GLY A 133 -28.63 -31.98 9.19
C GLY A 133 -28.93 -31.20 7.91
N SER A 134 -30.14 -31.40 7.36
CA SER A 134 -30.71 -30.66 6.23
C SER A 134 -31.08 -29.23 6.64
N GLY A 135 -30.77 -28.24 5.77
CA GLY A 135 -31.31 -26.91 5.87
C GLY A 135 -31.19 -26.19 4.53
N SER A 136 -32.24 -26.23 3.73
CA SER A 136 -32.39 -25.48 2.48
C SER A 136 -32.62 -24.00 2.76
N GLY A 137 -31.86 -23.13 2.09
CA GLY A 137 -32.11 -21.70 2.05
C GLY A 137 -31.56 -21.11 0.76
N SER A 138 -32.41 -21.02 -0.26
CA SER A 138 -32.13 -20.33 -1.51
C SER A 138 -32.09 -18.81 -1.28
N GLY A 139 -30.98 -18.18 -1.58
CA GLY A 139 -30.86 -16.75 -1.66
C GLY A 139 -29.90 -16.40 -2.79
N SER A 140 -30.48 -16.17 -3.99
CA SER A 140 -29.78 -15.68 -5.16
C SER A 140 -29.40 -14.22 -4.94
N GLY A 141 -28.14 -13.91 -4.76
CA GLY A 141 -27.60 -12.57 -4.71
C GLY A 141 -26.30 -12.55 -5.50
N ASN A 142 -26.39 -12.22 -6.78
CA ASN A 142 -25.26 -12.05 -7.67
C ASN A 142 -24.54 -10.75 -7.29
N GLY A 143 -23.51 -10.83 -6.51
CA GLY A 143 -22.59 -9.75 -6.15
C GLY A 143 -21.18 -10.28 -6.25
N SER A 144 -20.62 -10.26 -7.46
CA SER A 144 -19.23 -10.56 -7.73
C SER A 144 -18.36 -9.42 -7.20
N GLY A 145 -18.21 -9.32 -5.89
CA GLY A 145 -17.20 -8.54 -5.21
C GLY A 145 -16.08 -9.47 -4.81
N GLY A 146 -15.08 -9.62 -5.66
CA GLY A 146 -13.82 -10.27 -5.29
C GLY A 146 -13.23 -9.53 -4.10
N PHE A 147 -13.28 -10.14 -2.92
CA PHE A 147 -12.55 -9.65 -1.77
C PHE A 147 -11.08 -9.88 -2.03
N ASP A 148 -10.39 -8.78 -2.33
CA ASP A 148 -8.93 -8.75 -2.45
C ASP A 148 -8.34 -9.19 -1.10
N ARG A 149 -7.66 -10.34 -1.08
CA ARG A 149 -7.04 -10.91 0.13
C ARG A 149 -5.82 -10.12 0.62
N GLY A 150 -5.50 -9.01 -0.03
CA GLY A 150 -4.39 -8.13 0.29
C GLY A 150 -4.75 -6.86 1.05
N GLY A 151 -6.00 -6.61 1.39
CA GLY A 151 -6.41 -5.52 2.28
C GLY A 151 -6.70 -4.18 1.61
N PHE A 152 -5.93 -3.63 0.72
CA PHE A 152 -6.13 -2.27 0.22
C PHE A 152 -6.31 -2.14 -1.30
N GLY A 153 -6.44 -3.23 -2.03
CA GLY A 153 -6.53 -3.22 -3.49
C GLY A 153 -5.19 -3.00 -4.18
N SER A 154 -5.21 -2.89 -5.50
CA SER A 154 -4.03 -2.67 -6.30
C SER A 154 -3.32 -1.37 -5.91
N VAL A 155 -1.99 -1.36 -6.05
CA VAL A 155 -1.16 -0.16 -5.90
C VAL A 155 -1.54 0.84 -6.98
N GLU A 156 -2.39 1.80 -6.63
CA GLU A 156 -2.82 2.87 -7.53
C GLU A 156 -2.44 4.23 -6.94
N SER A 157 -2.04 5.16 -7.80
CA SER A 157 -1.77 6.53 -7.36
C SER A 157 -3.01 7.13 -6.70
N MET A 158 -2.85 7.63 -5.48
CA MET A 158 -3.90 8.26 -4.69
C MET A 158 -4.42 9.55 -5.33
N SER A 159 -3.62 10.19 -6.20
CA SER A 159 -3.92 11.49 -6.80
C SER A 159 -5.11 11.49 -7.76
N ASN A 160 -5.58 10.35 -8.24
CA ASN A 160 -6.58 10.27 -9.29
C ASN A 160 -7.87 9.53 -8.94
N LYS A 161 -8.04 9.06 -7.69
CA LYS A 161 -9.26 8.36 -7.26
C LYS A 161 -9.82 8.95 -5.98
N PRO A 162 -11.10 9.30 -5.94
CA PRO A 162 -11.71 9.92 -4.76
C PRO A 162 -11.67 9.01 -3.53
N PHE A 163 -11.74 7.70 -3.70
CA PHE A 163 -11.60 6.70 -2.63
C PHE A 163 -10.99 5.43 -3.18
N THR A 164 -9.95 4.93 -2.51
CA THR A 164 -9.38 3.61 -2.77
C THR A 164 -10.04 2.55 -1.90
N ALA A 165 -9.78 1.29 -2.16
CA ALA A 165 -10.24 0.19 -1.33
C ALA A 165 -9.86 0.34 0.16
N GLY A 166 -8.78 1.06 0.46
CA GLY A 166 -8.34 1.36 1.82
C GLY A 166 -9.28 2.23 2.64
N ALA A 167 -10.14 3.03 2.01
CA ALA A 167 -11.01 3.96 2.72
C ALA A 167 -11.98 3.28 3.71
N HIS A 168 -12.40 2.05 3.47
CA HIS A 168 -13.29 1.33 4.39
C HIS A 168 -12.61 0.96 5.72
N TYR A 169 -11.28 0.91 5.79
CA TYR A 169 -10.51 0.73 7.03
C TYR A 169 -10.35 2.02 7.84
N SER A 170 -11.08 3.09 7.50
CA SER A 170 -11.21 4.32 8.29
C SER A 170 -12.37 4.30 9.28
N ASN A 171 -13.25 3.30 9.20
CA ASN A 171 -14.47 3.22 10.03
C ASN A 171 -14.14 2.72 11.44
N TYR A 172 -13.23 3.43 12.11
CA TYR A 172 -12.91 3.14 13.51
C TYR A 172 -14.14 3.31 14.40
N LYS A 173 -14.37 2.31 15.24
CA LYS A 173 -15.37 2.33 16.30
C LYS A 173 -14.65 2.22 17.62
N MET A 174 -14.86 3.20 18.49
CA MET A 174 -14.27 3.18 19.82
C MET A 174 -14.75 1.94 20.58
N ASP A 175 -13.79 1.14 21.03
CA ASP A 175 -14.04 -0.04 21.87
C ASP A 175 -13.07 0.00 23.06
N LYS A 176 -13.62 0.03 24.25
CA LYS A 176 -12.89 0.00 25.54
C LYS A 176 -13.01 -1.36 26.24
N SER A 177 -13.58 -2.37 25.57
CA SER A 177 -13.64 -3.74 26.11
C SER A 177 -12.25 -4.37 26.13
N ASN A 178 -12.00 -5.29 27.08
CA ASN A 178 -10.76 -6.06 27.19
C ASN A 178 -9.49 -5.19 27.05
N PRO A 179 -9.31 -4.16 27.91
CA PRO A 179 -8.20 -3.23 27.79
C PRO A 179 -6.86 -3.95 27.95
N GLY A 180 -5.86 -3.51 27.18
CA GLY A 180 -4.51 -4.05 27.22
C GLY A 180 -4.32 -5.40 26.55
N THR A 181 -5.35 -5.94 25.86
CA THR A 181 -5.22 -7.17 25.09
C THR A 181 -4.26 -6.96 23.92
N LYS A 182 -3.18 -7.68 23.93
CA LYS A 182 -2.12 -7.60 22.91
C LYS A 182 -2.43 -8.51 21.74
N PRO A 183 -1.96 -8.15 20.53
CA PRO A 183 -1.97 -9.07 19.40
C PRO A 183 -1.22 -10.36 19.72
N GLY A 184 -1.67 -11.47 19.15
CA GLY A 184 -0.95 -12.73 19.21
C GLY A 184 0.40 -12.68 18.49
N MET A 185 1.26 -13.64 18.74
CA MET A 185 2.60 -13.74 18.15
C MET A 185 2.80 -15.04 17.35
N GLY A 186 1.77 -15.86 17.25
CA GLY A 186 1.78 -17.12 16.52
C GLY A 186 1.42 -16.97 15.04
N ASN A 187 0.81 -18.02 14.48
CA ASN A 187 0.37 -18.05 13.07
C ASN A 187 -1.16 -17.82 12.93
N GLU A 188 -1.84 -17.47 14.01
CA GLU A 188 -3.25 -17.15 14.02
C GLU A 188 -3.55 -15.90 13.19
N ALA A 189 -4.75 -15.78 12.68
CA ALA A 189 -5.24 -14.55 12.08
C ALA A 189 -5.20 -13.42 13.11
N GLY A 190 -4.82 -12.21 12.68
CA GLY A 190 -4.72 -11.06 13.59
C GLY A 190 -3.49 -11.10 14.51
N ASN A 191 -2.48 -11.91 14.20
CA ASN A 191 -1.19 -11.84 14.87
C ASN A 191 -0.44 -10.55 14.51
N ILE A 192 0.51 -10.16 15.34
CA ILE A 192 1.24 -8.89 15.17
C ILE A 192 2.09 -8.84 13.90
N TRP A 193 2.47 -10.00 13.34
CA TRP A 193 3.30 -10.05 12.15
C TRP A 193 2.50 -9.72 10.89
N SER A 194 1.43 -10.48 10.63
CA SER A 194 0.64 -10.41 9.40
C SER A 194 -0.70 -9.68 9.54
N GLY A 195 -1.12 -9.33 10.74
CA GLY A 195 -2.39 -8.62 10.98
C GLY A 195 -2.45 -7.28 10.23
N PHE A 196 -1.36 -6.52 10.26
CA PHE A 196 -1.12 -5.43 9.33
C PHE A 196 0.37 -5.28 9.06
N SER A 197 0.74 -4.64 7.95
CA SER A 197 2.12 -4.34 7.60
C SER A 197 2.20 -3.11 6.69
N GLN A 198 3.41 -2.63 6.50
CA GLN A 198 3.70 -1.63 5.49
C GLN A 198 3.25 -2.13 4.12
N GLY A 199 2.58 -1.26 3.38
CA GLY A 199 2.28 -1.44 1.98
C GLY A 199 3.41 -0.89 1.08
N PRO A 200 3.05 -0.27 -0.05
CA PRO A 200 4.04 0.20 -1.03
C PRO A 200 4.74 1.53 -0.64
N ASP A 201 4.30 2.20 0.42
CA ASP A 201 4.81 3.52 0.80
C ASP A 201 5.92 3.42 1.85
N GLY A 202 6.78 4.45 1.94
CA GLY A 202 7.95 4.50 2.81
C GLY A 202 7.65 4.76 4.29
N ASN A 203 6.57 4.20 4.85
CA ASN A 203 6.11 4.43 6.23
C ASN A 203 6.53 3.33 7.23
N CYS A 204 7.60 2.62 6.95
CA CYS A 204 8.12 1.54 7.80
C CYS A 204 8.31 1.97 9.26
N THR A 205 8.82 3.17 9.47
CA THR A 205 9.10 3.71 10.80
C THR A 205 7.83 3.91 11.62
N THR A 206 6.78 4.45 11.01
CA THR A 206 5.48 4.61 11.67
C THR A 206 4.82 3.25 11.92
N VAL A 207 4.90 2.31 10.97
CA VAL A 207 4.41 0.93 11.15
C VAL A 207 5.11 0.24 12.30
N ALA A 208 6.45 0.31 12.36
CA ALA A 208 7.24 -0.27 13.43
C ALA A 208 6.86 0.31 14.81
N ALA A 209 6.71 1.63 14.90
CA ALA A 209 6.29 2.30 16.13
C ALA A 209 4.88 1.87 16.58
N ILE A 210 3.91 1.78 15.65
CA ILE A 210 2.54 1.32 15.94
C ILE A 210 2.56 -0.13 16.43
N LYS A 211 3.25 -1.04 15.76
CA LYS A 211 3.36 -2.45 16.18
C LYS A 211 3.98 -2.60 17.55
N ALA A 212 5.07 -1.89 17.80
CA ALA A 212 5.72 -1.91 19.10
C ALA A 212 4.80 -1.32 20.21
N ALA A 213 4.03 -0.26 19.91
CA ALA A 213 3.05 0.30 20.83
C ALA A 213 1.89 -0.67 21.11
N MET A 214 1.36 -1.35 20.10
CA MET A 214 0.33 -2.38 20.28
C MET A 214 0.83 -3.52 21.19
N MET A 215 2.07 -3.95 21.03
CA MET A 215 2.67 -4.98 21.88
C MET A 215 2.96 -4.48 23.29
N LYS A 216 3.19 -3.19 23.50
CA LYS A 216 3.39 -2.62 24.84
C LYS A 216 2.09 -2.42 25.57
N PHE A 217 1.07 -1.85 24.93
CA PHE A 217 -0.12 -1.29 25.59
C PHE A 217 -1.40 -2.07 25.30
N GLY A 218 -1.54 -2.68 24.13
CA GLY A 218 -2.75 -3.35 23.66
C GLY A 218 -3.08 -2.97 22.22
N ASN A 219 -3.96 -3.76 21.60
CA ASN A 219 -4.24 -3.71 20.17
C ASN A 219 -5.04 -2.48 19.70
N LYS A 220 -5.69 -1.78 20.63
CA LYS A 220 -6.65 -0.73 20.29
C LYS A 220 -6.06 0.68 20.49
N PRO A 221 -6.51 1.68 19.73
CA PRO A 221 -6.17 3.07 20.00
C PRO A 221 -6.46 3.50 21.45
N THR A 222 -7.53 2.99 22.07
CA THR A 222 -7.89 3.21 23.48
C THR A 222 -6.90 2.61 24.48
N ASP A 223 -6.04 1.66 24.04
CA ASP A 223 -4.98 1.11 24.86
C ASP A 223 -3.66 1.87 24.67
N VAL A 224 -3.37 2.26 23.42
CA VAL A 224 -2.13 2.96 23.05
C VAL A 224 -2.16 4.42 23.52
N PHE A 225 -3.26 5.12 23.32
CA PHE A 225 -3.44 6.50 23.82
C PHE A 225 -3.96 6.51 25.26
N MET A 226 -3.78 7.62 25.94
CA MET A 226 -4.28 7.80 27.31
C MET A 226 -5.80 7.85 27.33
N ASP A 227 -6.41 8.55 26.37
CA ASP A 227 -7.85 8.60 26.19
C ASP A 227 -8.21 8.85 24.73
N VAL A 228 -9.32 8.24 24.31
CA VAL A 228 -9.97 8.45 23.02
C VAL A 228 -11.45 8.61 23.29
N GLN A 229 -12.04 9.72 22.84
CA GLN A 229 -13.46 10.03 23.04
C GLN A 229 -14.10 10.48 21.72
N PRO A 230 -15.35 10.09 21.44
CA PRO A 230 -16.09 10.68 20.33
C PRO A 230 -16.21 12.19 20.49
N LYS A 231 -16.00 12.96 19.41
CA LYS A 231 -16.15 14.40 19.38
C LYS A 231 -16.64 14.86 18.00
N GLY A 232 -17.83 15.43 17.98
CA GLY A 232 -18.46 15.81 16.70
C GLY A 232 -18.68 14.59 15.80
N ASP A 233 -18.18 14.66 14.59
CA ASP A 233 -18.18 13.56 13.62
C ASP A 233 -16.93 12.66 13.69
N GLY A 234 -16.01 12.98 14.61
CA GLY A 234 -14.73 12.31 14.77
C GLY A 234 -14.38 11.98 16.22
N PHE A 235 -13.13 12.20 16.59
CA PHE A 235 -12.61 11.81 17.90
C PHE A 235 -11.66 12.87 18.47
N SER A 236 -11.68 13.02 19.80
CA SER A 236 -10.64 13.68 20.58
C SER A 236 -9.68 12.61 21.10
N VAL A 237 -8.39 12.87 21.01
CA VAL A 237 -7.33 11.95 21.41
C VAL A 237 -6.41 12.65 22.39
N LYS A 238 -6.21 12.06 23.57
CA LYS A 238 -5.18 12.45 24.53
C LYS A 238 -4.05 11.43 24.51
N MET A 239 -2.86 11.86 24.11
CA MET A 239 -1.67 11.02 24.05
C MET A 239 -1.03 10.84 25.43
N ARG A 240 -0.16 9.84 25.59
CA ARG A 240 0.47 9.52 26.88
C ARG A 240 1.46 10.56 27.37
N ASP A 241 2.04 11.34 26.48
CA ASP A 241 2.90 12.49 26.82
C ASP A 241 2.12 13.77 27.11
N GLY A 242 0.79 13.70 27.14
CA GLY A 242 -0.11 14.81 27.44
C GLY A 242 -0.55 15.64 26.23
N PHE A 243 -0.06 15.32 25.02
CA PHE A 243 -0.50 16.01 23.80
C PHE A 243 -1.96 15.68 23.48
N GLU A 244 -2.73 16.68 23.08
CA GLU A 244 -4.14 16.54 22.74
C GLU A 244 -4.38 16.98 21.28
N LEU A 245 -5.20 16.22 20.58
CA LEU A 245 -5.60 16.51 19.21
C LEU A 245 -7.02 16.04 18.92
N ASP A 246 -7.60 16.60 17.87
CA ASP A 246 -8.89 16.17 17.33
C ASP A 246 -8.70 15.60 15.92
N LEU A 247 -9.36 14.49 15.63
CA LEU A 247 -9.41 13.85 14.34
C LEU A 247 -10.84 13.90 13.80
N SER A 248 -11.05 14.48 12.64
CA SER A 248 -12.31 14.40 11.92
C SER A 248 -12.44 13.05 11.18
N LYS A 249 -13.65 12.68 10.84
CA LYS A 249 -13.90 11.51 9.99
C LYS A 249 -13.23 11.63 8.63
N ALA A 250 -13.17 12.82 8.06
CA ALA A 250 -12.50 13.06 6.78
C ALA A 250 -10.99 12.81 6.88
N GLU A 251 -10.35 13.25 7.96
CA GLU A 251 -8.92 12.98 8.21
C GLU A 251 -8.63 11.49 8.40
N LEU A 252 -9.52 10.75 9.07
CA LEU A 252 -9.38 9.29 9.18
C LEU A 252 -9.44 8.59 7.81
N VAL A 253 -10.34 9.05 6.92
CA VAL A 253 -10.44 8.54 5.56
C VAL A 253 -9.17 8.85 4.76
N GLN A 254 -8.69 10.09 4.82
CA GLN A 254 -7.45 10.49 4.13
C GLN A 254 -6.26 9.67 4.63
N ALA A 255 -6.15 9.48 5.96
CA ALA A 255 -5.08 8.69 6.55
C ALA A 255 -5.11 7.23 6.09
N ALA A 256 -6.27 6.58 6.09
CA ALA A 256 -6.41 5.21 5.63
C ALA A 256 -6.06 5.04 4.14
N GLN A 257 -6.38 6.05 3.33
CA GLN A 257 -5.99 6.08 1.92
C GLN A 257 -4.49 6.25 1.74
N GLN A 258 -3.86 7.12 2.53
CA GLN A 258 -2.44 7.43 2.41
C GLN A 258 -1.54 6.36 3.05
N ALA A 259 -1.98 5.73 4.15
CA ALA A 259 -1.21 4.70 4.84
C ALA A 259 -1.00 3.45 3.99
N ARG A 260 -1.99 3.06 3.19
CA ARG A 260 -1.98 1.91 2.28
C ARG A 260 -1.45 0.64 2.94
N PHE A 261 -1.80 0.43 4.22
CA PHE A 261 -1.40 -0.76 4.95
C PHE A 261 -2.01 -2.02 4.33
N GLN A 262 -1.27 -3.10 4.40
CA GLN A 262 -1.69 -4.44 3.99
C GLN A 262 -1.80 -5.34 5.22
N GLY A 263 -2.54 -6.43 5.12
CA GLY A 263 -2.62 -7.38 6.22
C GLY A 263 -3.82 -8.31 6.15
N THR A 264 -3.89 -9.21 7.12
CA THR A 264 -4.92 -10.27 7.19
C THR A 264 -6.04 -9.95 8.18
N ASP A 265 -5.92 -8.87 8.98
CA ASP A 265 -6.88 -8.50 10.02
C ASP A 265 -7.41 -7.08 9.80
N ALA A 266 -8.68 -7.01 9.38
CA ALA A 266 -9.36 -5.74 9.07
C ALA A 266 -9.50 -4.83 10.30
N GLU A 267 -9.71 -5.38 11.50
CA GLU A 267 -9.81 -4.60 12.74
C GLU A 267 -8.44 -4.02 13.12
N MET A 268 -7.38 -4.83 13.07
CA MET A 268 -6.02 -4.36 13.34
C MET A 268 -5.57 -3.28 12.34
N ILE A 269 -5.89 -3.45 11.05
CA ILE A 269 -5.63 -2.43 10.02
C ILE A 269 -6.36 -1.14 10.35
N THR A 270 -7.64 -1.22 10.76
CA THR A 270 -8.44 -0.05 11.12
C THR A 270 -7.86 0.66 12.36
N ASN A 271 -7.44 -0.10 13.36
CA ASN A 271 -6.79 0.42 14.57
C ASN A 271 -5.43 1.09 14.22
N ALA A 272 -4.65 0.46 13.37
CA ALA A 272 -3.37 1.01 12.89
C ALA A 272 -3.58 2.31 12.09
N ASN A 273 -4.58 2.36 11.20
CA ASN A 273 -4.93 3.58 10.46
C ASN A 273 -5.35 4.73 11.37
N PHE A 274 -6.08 4.45 12.46
CA PHE A 274 -6.40 5.47 13.45
C PHE A 274 -5.13 6.03 14.12
N MET A 275 -4.20 5.16 14.51
CA MET A 275 -2.93 5.58 15.12
C MET A 275 -2.04 6.34 14.12
N TYR A 276 -2.02 5.91 12.86
CA TYR A 276 -1.36 6.64 11.78
C TYR A 276 -1.98 8.03 11.58
N ALA A 277 -3.31 8.13 11.58
CA ALA A 277 -4.02 9.40 11.49
C ALA A 277 -3.66 10.36 12.64
N ALA A 278 -3.57 9.84 13.86
CA ALA A 278 -3.16 10.62 15.02
C ALA A 278 -1.70 11.08 14.92
N SER A 279 -0.79 10.23 14.43
CA SER A 279 0.61 10.59 14.16
C SER A 279 0.72 11.70 13.13
N ALA A 280 -0.03 11.60 12.01
CA ALA A 280 -0.05 12.64 10.98
C ALA A 280 -0.67 13.95 11.49
N LYS A 281 -1.73 13.86 12.30
CA LYS A 281 -2.34 15.07 12.90
C LYS A 281 -1.34 15.79 13.80
N ARG A 282 -0.57 15.05 14.59
CA ARG A 282 0.47 15.62 15.42
C ARG A 282 1.57 16.26 14.56
N ALA A 283 2.03 15.60 13.50
CA ALA A 283 2.97 16.18 12.55
C ALA A 283 2.44 17.46 11.91
N HIS A 284 1.15 17.51 11.56
CA HIS A 284 0.50 18.73 11.07
C HIS A 284 0.55 19.87 12.10
N MET A 285 0.33 19.57 13.39
CA MET A 285 0.28 20.57 14.45
C MET A 285 1.67 21.05 14.92
N GLU A 286 2.63 20.10 15.08
CA GLU A 286 3.97 20.39 15.62
C GLU A 286 5.04 20.53 14.54
N GLY A 287 4.83 19.94 13.37
CA GLY A 287 5.83 19.72 12.32
C GLY A 287 6.38 18.31 12.35
N ASN A 288 7.08 17.96 11.28
CA ASN A 288 7.86 16.75 11.14
C ASN A 288 9.31 17.14 10.92
N GLU A 289 10.23 16.69 11.76
CA GLU A 289 11.63 17.08 11.65
C GLU A 289 12.41 16.12 10.74
N GLY A 290 12.08 14.83 10.80
CA GLY A 290 12.65 13.77 9.99
C GLY A 290 14.16 13.84 9.86
N TYR A 291 14.63 13.55 8.66
CA TYR A 291 16.03 13.75 8.27
C TYR A 291 16.26 15.13 7.64
N GLY A 292 15.25 15.99 7.59
CA GLY A 292 15.31 17.31 6.97
C GLY A 292 15.30 17.29 5.44
N TYR A 293 14.90 16.18 4.83
CA TYR A 293 14.69 16.06 3.39
C TYR A 293 13.29 15.47 3.10
N GLY A 294 12.93 15.37 1.83
CA GLY A 294 11.58 14.95 1.46
C GLY A 294 10.56 16.05 1.74
N ASN A 295 9.40 15.67 2.26
CA ASN A 295 8.29 16.57 2.54
C ASN A 295 8.16 17.00 4.01
N ASP A 296 9.10 16.66 4.87
CA ASP A 296 9.05 16.93 6.31
C ASP A 296 8.73 18.40 6.63
N HIS A 297 9.43 19.33 5.97
CA HIS A 297 9.25 20.75 6.15
C HIS A 297 7.84 21.27 5.76
N ASN A 298 7.07 20.50 5.01
CA ASN A 298 5.72 20.85 4.57
C ASN A 298 4.63 20.35 5.53
N ALA A 299 4.95 19.52 6.51
CA ALA A 299 3.97 18.87 7.38
C ALA A 299 2.96 19.84 8.02
N LYS A 300 3.39 21.08 8.34
CA LYS A 300 2.52 22.12 8.91
C LYS A 300 1.59 22.80 7.93
N ASN A 301 1.78 22.67 6.63
CA ASN A 301 0.98 23.39 5.64
C ASN A 301 -0.45 22.84 5.55
N SER A 302 -0.60 21.53 5.61
CA SER A 302 -1.89 20.85 5.59
C SER A 302 -1.82 19.45 6.21
N TYR A 303 -2.97 18.89 6.55
CA TYR A 303 -3.04 17.51 7.01
C TYR A 303 -2.60 16.53 5.92
N GLN A 304 -2.88 16.83 4.66
CA GLN A 304 -2.40 16.03 3.52
C GLN A 304 -0.87 16.07 3.40
N ASP A 305 -0.25 17.22 3.56
CA ASP A 305 1.22 17.34 3.56
C ASP A 305 1.85 16.57 4.73
N ALA A 306 1.21 16.60 5.90
CA ALA A 306 1.63 15.81 7.04
C ALA A 306 1.53 14.30 6.77
N LEU A 307 0.48 13.83 6.10
CA LEU A 307 0.37 12.44 5.68
C LEU A 307 1.48 12.04 4.69
N VAL A 308 1.80 12.93 3.76
CA VAL A 308 2.89 12.70 2.79
C VAL A 308 4.24 12.64 3.51
N SER A 309 4.47 13.53 4.48
CA SER A 309 5.73 13.56 5.24
C SER A 309 5.97 12.30 6.10
N LEU A 310 4.95 11.50 6.39
CA LEU A 310 5.10 10.22 7.08
C LEU A 310 5.43 9.05 6.15
N ASN A 311 5.56 9.29 4.86
CA ASN A 311 5.77 8.25 3.83
C ASN A 311 7.10 8.40 3.08
N ASP A 312 8.00 9.24 3.52
CA ASP A 312 9.28 9.51 2.84
C ASP A 312 10.53 9.19 3.69
N GLY A 313 10.34 8.54 4.83
CA GLY A 313 11.38 8.02 5.70
C GLY A 313 11.62 8.89 6.92
N GLU A 314 11.33 8.34 8.10
CA GLU A 314 11.51 9.03 9.38
C GLU A 314 12.49 8.33 10.30
N ARG A 315 12.87 9.06 11.35
CA ARG A 315 13.64 8.48 12.45
C ARG A 315 12.74 7.71 13.40
N PRO A 316 13.20 6.57 13.94
CA PRO A 316 12.39 5.76 14.85
C PRO A 316 11.92 6.49 16.11
N ASP A 317 12.77 7.35 16.70
CA ASP A 317 12.43 8.14 17.88
C ASP A 317 11.35 9.18 17.57
N GLU A 318 11.34 9.73 16.38
CA GLU A 318 10.33 10.67 15.93
C GLU A 318 8.96 10.02 15.78
N ALA A 319 8.88 8.85 15.14
CA ALA A 319 7.63 8.12 15.05
C ALA A 319 7.06 7.72 16.42
N LEU A 320 7.93 7.33 17.37
CA LEU A 320 7.51 7.08 18.75
C LEU A 320 7.00 8.36 19.44
N ASN A 321 7.64 9.50 19.20
CA ASN A 321 7.20 10.79 19.74
C ASN A 321 5.83 11.21 19.16
N ARG A 322 5.61 11.03 17.85
CA ARG A 322 4.32 11.34 17.21
C ARG A 322 3.16 10.49 17.72
N LEU A 323 3.46 9.27 18.19
CA LEU A 323 2.48 8.41 18.88
C LEU A 323 2.25 8.81 20.36
N GLY A 324 2.90 9.86 20.85
CA GLY A 324 2.76 10.31 22.23
C GLY A 324 3.54 9.49 23.24
N LEU A 325 4.62 8.82 22.80
CA LEU A 325 5.39 7.90 23.62
C LEU A 325 6.71 8.52 24.11
N LYS A 326 6.84 9.84 24.03
CA LYS A 326 7.98 10.59 24.54
C LYS A 326 8.25 10.19 26.00
N ASN A 327 9.50 9.95 26.35
CA ASN A 327 9.95 9.48 27.67
C ASN A 327 9.57 8.02 28.06
N MET A 328 8.86 7.28 27.21
CA MET A 328 8.48 5.88 27.48
C MET A 328 9.45 4.87 26.84
N TYR A 329 10.42 5.35 26.08
CA TYR A 329 11.46 4.56 25.44
C TYR A 329 12.86 5.15 25.76
N ARG A 330 13.89 4.42 25.42
CA ARG A 330 15.29 4.84 25.55
C ARG A 330 16.11 4.30 24.40
N LYS A 331 17.29 4.85 24.18
CA LYS A 331 18.29 4.26 23.27
C LYS A 331 18.61 2.84 23.72
N SER A 332 18.80 1.96 22.77
CA SER A 332 19.07 0.54 22.98
C SER A 332 20.07 0.04 21.94
N SER A 333 20.25 -1.27 21.85
CA SER A 333 21.07 -1.93 20.86
C SER A 333 20.31 -3.11 20.24
N SER A 334 20.76 -3.54 19.07
CA SER A 334 20.25 -4.76 18.43
C SER A 334 20.41 -5.98 19.32
N ASP A 335 21.50 -6.07 20.09
CA ASP A 335 21.74 -7.19 21.01
C ASP A 335 20.72 -7.23 22.17
N GLU A 336 20.38 -6.07 22.73
CA GLU A 336 19.36 -5.97 23.77
C GLU A 336 17.98 -6.32 23.22
N LEU A 337 17.63 -5.81 22.05
CA LEU A 337 16.37 -6.15 21.38
C LEU A 337 16.32 -7.64 21.01
N ALA A 338 17.42 -8.22 20.52
CA ALA A 338 17.53 -9.64 20.21
C ALA A 338 17.39 -10.53 21.46
N SER A 339 17.71 -9.98 22.63
CA SER A 339 17.54 -10.66 23.93
C SER A 339 16.12 -10.61 24.48
N GLY A 340 15.19 -9.97 23.76
CA GLY A 340 13.76 -9.96 24.05
C GLY A 340 13.18 -8.62 24.47
N ALA A 341 13.98 -7.54 24.56
CA ALA A 341 13.45 -6.21 24.79
C ALA A 341 12.53 -5.81 23.63
N LEU A 342 11.37 -5.23 23.97
CA LEU A 342 10.43 -4.74 22.98
C LEU A 342 10.86 -3.35 22.48
N GLY A 343 10.91 -3.16 21.17
CA GLY A 343 11.28 -1.87 20.62
C GLY A 343 11.28 -1.78 19.11
N VAL A 344 12.08 -0.87 18.61
CA VAL A 344 12.27 -0.63 17.17
C VAL A 344 13.76 -0.56 16.84
N VAL A 345 14.12 -1.00 15.64
CA VAL A 345 15.51 -0.96 15.15
C VAL A 345 15.53 -0.47 13.71
N ALA A 346 16.52 0.36 13.38
CA ALA A 346 16.76 0.82 12.02
C ALA A 346 18.14 0.40 11.53
N TYR A 347 18.18 -0.20 10.36
CA TYR A 347 19.39 -0.49 9.60
C TYR A 347 19.03 -0.72 8.12
N LYS A 348 20.00 -0.51 7.22
CA LYS A 348 19.80 -0.70 5.78
C LYS A 348 18.55 0.04 5.26
N GLU A 349 18.38 1.29 5.70
CA GLU A 349 17.28 2.17 5.26
C GLU A 349 15.87 1.66 5.62
N HIS A 350 15.76 0.72 6.54
CA HIS A 350 14.48 0.17 6.96
C HIS A 350 14.35 0.16 8.48
N THR A 351 13.17 0.52 8.98
CA THR A 351 12.84 0.44 10.41
C THR A 351 11.87 -0.70 10.66
N MET A 352 12.15 -1.50 11.67
CA MET A 352 11.36 -2.68 12.03
C MET A 352 11.01 -2.67 13.50
N ALA A 353 9.81 -3.13 13.86
CA ALA A 353 9.51 -3.52 15.23
C ALA A 353 10.31 -4.78 15.62
N VAL A 354 10.82 -4.81 16.84
CA VAL A 354 11.45 -6.01 17.41
C VAL A 354 10.61 -6.50 18.57
N ILE A 355 10.09 -7.71 18.43
CA ILE A 355 9.12 -8.32 19.33
C ILE A 355 9.60 -9.72 19.68
N GLY A 356 9.85 -9.97 20.98
CA GLY A 356 10.36 -11.27 21.44
C GLY A 356 11.70 -11.67 20.80
N GLY A 357 12.55 -10.69 20.49
CA GLY A 357 13.87 -10.91 19.88
C GLY A 357 13.85 -11.09 18.34
N HIS A 358 12.72 -10.90 17.70
CA HIS A 358 12.55 -11.03 16.25
C HIS A 358 12.08 -9.74 15.61
N THR A 359 12.60 -9.43 14.42
CA THR A 359 12.13 -8.30 13.61
C THR A 359 10.79 -8.63 12.96
N GLU A 360 9.95 -7.62 12.79
CA GLU A 360 8.83 -7.70 11.86
C GLU A 360 9.35 -7.30 10.47
N LEU A 361 9.09 -8.13 9.47
CA LEU A 361 9.60 -7.92 8.12
C LEU A 361 8.49 -8.18 7.10
N TRP A 362 7.97 -7.11 6.53
CA TRP A 362 6.97 -7.14 5.45
C TRP A 362 5.74 -8.01 5.73
N GLY A 363 5.20 -7.94 6.93
CA GLY A 363 4.05 -8.74 7.33
C GLY A 363 4.40 -10.16 7.79
N GLY A 364 5.67 -10.45 7.99
CA GLY A 364 6.17 -11.73 8.49
C GLY A 364 7.05 -11.59 9.72
N ARG A 365 7.22 -12.69 10.44
CA ARG A 365 8.21 -12.80 11.51
C ARG A 365 9.58 -13.00 10.87
N GLY A 366 10.44 -12.02 11.00
CA GLY A 366 11.84 -12.07 10.56
C GLY A 366 12.79 -12.78 11.53
N GLY A 367 14.06 -12.66 11.25
CA GLY A 367 15.14 -13.15 12.08
C GLY A 367 15.42 -12.27 13.30
N ARG A 368 16.55 -12.52 13.97
CA ARG A 368 17.08 -11.58 14.97
C ARG A 368 17.49 -10.28 14.30
N PRO A 369 17.35 -9.12 14.98
CA PRO A 369 17.82 -7.86 14.44
C PRO A 369 19.34 -7.92 14.16
N GLU A 370 19.72 -7.40 13.00
CA GLU A 370 21.12 -7.13 12.67
C GLU A 370 21.60 -5.91 13.48
N ARG A 371 22.91 -5.62 13.39
CA ARG A 371 23.46 -4.45 14.06
C ARG A 371 22.75 -3.18 13.63
N GLU A 372 22.28 -2.40 14.61
CA GLU A 372 21.63 -1.12 14.39
C GLU A 372 22.56 -0.13 13.66
N ASP A 373 22.00 0.69 12.81
CA ASP A 373 22.72 1.75 12.14
C ASP A 373 22.22 3.13 12.63
N TRP A 374 23.06 3.84 13.36
CA TRP A 374 22.75 5.15 13.93
C TRP A 374 22.64 6.25 12.87
N TYR A 375 23.15 6.04 11.70
CA TYR A 375 22.90 6.92 10.56
C TYR A 375 21.41 6.87 10.15
N TRP A 376 20.81 5.66 10.24
CA TRP A 376 19.37 5.43 9.96
C TRP A 376 18.49 5.49 11.20
N GLY A 377 18.99 6.03 12.30
CA GLY A 377 18.19 6.27 13.51
C GLY A 377 18.43 5.30 14.67
N GLY A 378 19.15 4.20 14.47
CA GLY A 378 19.61 3.31 15.56
C GLY A 378 18.51 2.39 16.11
N ALA A 379 18.58 2.14 17.40
CA ALA A 379 17.70 1.23 18.13
C ALA A 379 17.12 1.88 19.39
N TYR A 380 15.84 1.61 19.65
CA TYR A 380 15.14 2.09 20.85
C TYR A 380 14.31 0.98 21.47
N ALA A 381 14.38 0.86 22.79
CA ALA A 381 13.59 -0.08 23.57
C ALA A 381 12.59 0.67 24.47
N PHE A 382 11.41 0.09 24.67
CA PHE A 382 10.48 0.55 25.71
C PHE A 382 11.08 0.34 27.11
N LYS A 383 10.76 1.26 28.01
CA LYS A 383 11.12 1.18 29.42
C LYS A 383 10.24 0.19 30.17
#